data_077dd3e03de3d976e70a22222f56ba28
#
_entry.id   077dd3e03de3d976e70a22222f56ba28
#
_cell.length_a   1.000
_cell.length_b   1.000
_cell.length_c   1.000
_cell.angle_alpha   90.00
_cell.angle_beta   90.00
_cell.angle_gamma   90.00
#
_symmetry.space_group_name_H-M   'P 1'
#
loop_
_entity.id
_entity.type
_entity.pdbx_description
1 polymer ?
#
loop_
_entity_poly.entity_id
_entity_poly.type
_entity_poly.pdbx_seq_one_letter_code
_entity_poly.pdbx_strand_id
1 'polypeptide(L)'
;DRESVILNGEHVTLDAGSGCVHTAPGFGAEDFQICQQYDKAGLTHIGVPVPVNAKGVMTDERYNGQFYAKGNDMVVADLEAEGFLVAKENITHSYPHCWRCKHPIIYRATEQWFCSVDAIKDAAVKACDSIQWKPEWGKERMTSMITERNDWCISRQRVWGVPIPIFYCEDCGADIVTPETIAHVAGLFREHGSNVWFDREAAKLLPQGFVCPKCGKAHFTKETDIMDVWFDSGSTWAAVAAERPYLKYPADLYLEGGDQYRGWFQSSMLTSIAVNGVAPYKQIATHGWTVDGEGKAMHKSLGNAVSPDEVIKDYGADMLRLWVASADYTQDMRISKDIMKQLSQAYLKIRNTARYMLGNLCDFEPDRDLVPAENLMELDRYALHTFNELAKTARSEEHTS
;
A
#
# COMPACT_ATOMS: atom_id res chain seq x y z
N ASP A 1 -15.05 13.42 40.78
CA ASP A 1 -16.22 12.64 40.28
C ASP A 1 -16.53 13.11 38.87
N ARG A 2 -16.56 12.19 37.92
CA ARG A 2 -16.91 12.46 36.53
C ARG A 2 -18.36 12.08 36.29
N GLU A 3 -19.12 12.95 35.66
CA GLU A 3 -20.49 12.66 35.25
C GLU A 3 -20.48 11.62 34.11
N SER A 4 -21.29 10.56 34.27
CA SER A 4 -21.51 9.56 33.24
C SER A 4 -22.85 9.85 32.56
N VAL A 5 -22.82 10.12 31.27
CA VAL A 5 -24.01 10.46 30.45
C VAL A 5 -24.46 9.24 29.66
N ILE A 6 -25.78 9.19 29.38
CA ILE A 6 -26.38 8.17 28.53
C ILE A 6 -26.50 8.74 27.10
N LEU A 7 -25.94 8.04 26.14
CA LEU A 7 -26.01 8.38 24.72
C LEU A 7 -26.84 7.36 23.94
N ASN A 8 -27.53 7.80 22.91
CA ASN A 8 -28.19 6.90 21.96
C ASN A 8 -27.24 6.65 20.77
N GLY A 9 -26.89 5.38 20.53
CA GLY A 9 -26.02 4.99 19.43
C GLY A 9 -26.64 3.88 18.58
N GLU A 10 -26.60 4.02 17.26
CA GLU A 10 -27.15 3.03 16.33
C GLU A 10 -26.44 1.68 16.37
N HIS A 11 -25.21 1.65 16.87
CA HIS A 11 -24.41 0.43 17.07
C HIS A 11 -24.89 -0.41 18.26
N VAL A 12 -25.77 0.13 19.10
CA VAL A 12 -26.36 -0.58 20.25
C VAL A 12 -27.68 -1.19 19.85
N THR A 13 -27.75 -2.52 19.84
CA THR A 13 -28.94 -3.28 19.45
C THR A 13 -29.57 -4.00 20.65
N LEU A 14 -30.85 -4.43 20.49
CA LEU A 14 -31.55 -5.23 21.50
C LEU A 14 -31.31 -6.74 21.31
N ASP A 15 -30.58 -7.14 20.30
CA ASP A 15 -30.37 -8.56 19.94
C ASP A 15 -29.36 -9.24 20.86
N ALA A 16 -28.54 -8.47 21.55
CA ALA A 16 -27.51 -8.97 22.46
C ALA A 16 -27.43 -8.13 23.74
N GLY A 17 -27.26 -8.79 24.87
CA GLY A 17 -27.11 -8.14 26.17
C GLY A 17 -28.37 -7.41 26.65
N SER A 18 -28.17 -6.30 27.36
CA SER A 18 -29.22 -5.50 27.98
C SER A 18 -29.69 -4.31 27.15
N GLY A 19 -29.07 -4.04 25.99
CA GLY A 19 -29.26 -2.79 25.27
C GLY A 19 -28.55 -1.58 25.89
N CYS A 20 -27.74 -1.81 26.93
CA CYS A 20 -26.86 -0.80 27.55
C CYS A 20 -25.43 -1.24 27.40
N VAL A 21 -24.60 -0.42 26.74
CA VAL A 21 -23.20 -0.69 26.45
C VAL A 21 -22.33 0.35 27.14
N HIS A 22 -21.28 -0.10 27.85
CA HIS A 22 -20.24 0.79 28.36
C HIS A 22 -19.46 1.39 27.17
N THR A 23 -19.39 2.73 27.13
CA THR A 23 -18.77 3.47 26.02
C THR A 23 -17.46 4.09 26.46
N ALA A 24 -16.37 3.73 25.77
CA ALA A 24 -15.02 4.21 26.04
C ALA A 24 -14.38 4.80 24.76
N PRO A 25 -14.52 6.11 24.51
CA PRO A 25 -14.10 6.74 23.25
C PRO A 25 -12.60 6.65 22.96
N GLY A 26 -11.78 6.39 23.96
CA GLY A 26 -10.35 6.13 23.79
C GLY A 26 -9.99 4.71 23.36
N PHE A 27 -10.96 3.75 23.32
CA PHE A 27 -10.68 2.32 23.15
C PHE A 27 -11.61 1.60 22.14
N GLY A 28 -12.57 2.31 21.54
CA GLY A 28 -13.49 1.78 20.54
C GLY A 28 -13.76 2.80 19.45
N ALA A 29 -13.86 2.35 18.19
CA ALA A 29 -14.11 3.24 17.05
C ALA A 29 -15.54 3.79 17.08
N GLU A 30 -16.52 2.94 17.32
CA GLU A 30 -17.93 3.30 17.45
C GLU A 30 -18.15 4.22 18.67
N ASP A 31 -17.51 3.89 19.78
CA ASP A 31 -17.53 4.68 21.01
C ASP A 31 -16.97 6.10 20.77
N PHE A 32 -15.86 6.18 20.06
CA PHE A 32 -15.26 7.45 19.66
C PHE A 32 -16.19 8.26 18.79
N GLN A 33 -16.78 7.65 17.77
CA GLN A 33 -17.68 8.34 16.83
C GLN A 33 -18.90 8.92 17.52
N ILE A 34 -19.57 8.13 18.36
CA ILE A 34 -20.78 8.60 19.06
C ILE A 34 -20.44 9.72 20.06
N CYS A 35 -19.40 9.59 20.85
CA CYS A 35 -18.97 10.63 21.78
C CYS A 35 -18.62 11.93 21.03
N GLN A 36 -17.87 11.85 19.95
CA GLN A 36 -17.53 13.00 19.10
C GLN A 36 -18.76 13.67 18.49
N GLN A 37 -19.75 12.88 18.06
CA GLN A 37 -20.99 13.42 17.49
C GLN A 37 -21.73 14.27 18.52
N TYR A 38 -21.88 13.80 19.75
CA TYR A 38 -22.55 14.52 20.82
C TYR A 38 -21.74 15.74 21.30
N ASP A 39 -20.42 15.63 21.40
CA ASP A 39 -19.56 16.75 21.78
C ASP A 39 -19.57 17.86 20.70
N LYS A 40 -19.51 17.51 19.41
CA LYS A 40 -19.60 18.47 18.29
C LYS A 40 -20.98 19.17 18.22
N ALA A 41 -22.03 18.47 18.63
CA ALA A 41 -23.36 19.05 18.74
C ALA A 41 -23.54 19.98 19.97
N GLY A 42 -22.53 20.06 20.84
CA GLY A 42 -22.57 20.83 22.08
C GLY A 42 -23.49 20.23 23.15
N LEU A 43 -23.84 18.96 23.02
CA LEU A 43 -24.72 18.26 23.96
C LEU A 43 -23.94 17.65 25.15
N THR A 44 -22.68 17.36 24.96
CA THR A 44 -21.79 16.80 25.95
C THR A 44 -20.37 17.38 25.83
N HIS A 45 -19.50 17.07 26.80
CA HIS A 45 -18.08 17.41 26.83
C HIS A 45 -17.28 16.21 27.32
N ILE A 46 -17.47 15.05 26.69
CA ILE A 46 -16.85 13.78 27.09
C ILE A 46 -15.36 13.79 26.77
N GLY A 47 -14.99 14.30 25.59
CA GLY A 47 -13.64 14.24 25.05
C GLY A 47 -13.22 12.80 24.75
N VAL A 48 -11.90 12.57 24.72
CA VAL A 48 -11.30 11.24 24.46
C VAL A 48 -10.35 10.87 25.60
N PRO A 49 -10.84 10.42 26.76
CA PRO A 49 -10.00 9.99 27.87
C PRO A 49 -9.27 8.70 27.48
N VAL A 50 -7.94 8.72 27.66
CA VAL A 50 -7.05 7.58 27.39
C VAL A 50 -6.18 7.32 28.62
N PRO A 51 -6.70 6.63 29.66
CA PRO A 51 -5.97 6.34 30.89
C PRO A 51 -4.91 5.23 30.75
N VAL A 52 -4.47 4.93 29.53
CA VAL A 52 -3.37 3.97 29.25
C VAL A 52 -2.39 4.62 28.28
N ASN A 53 -1.13 4.71 28.70
CA ASN A 53 -0.08 5.30 27.88
C ASN A 53 0.42 4.36 26.75
N ALA A 54 1.37 4.83 25.93
CA ALA A 54 1.92 4.07 24.80
C ALA A 54 2.66 2.77 25.22
N LYS A 55 3.02 2.61 26.48
CA LYS A 55 3.66 1.40 27.03
C LYS A 55 2.64 0.41 27.60
N GLY A 56 1.35 0.69 27.48
CA GLY A 56 0.29 -0.13 28.08
C GLY A 56 0.17 0.04 29.59
N VAL A 57 0.70 1.12 30.15
CA VAL A 57 0.69 1.41 31.59
C VAL A 57 -0.44 2.39 31.89
N MET A 58 -1.23 2.10 32.92
CA MET A 58 -2.31 2.95 33.39
C MET A 58 -1.78 4.25 33.97
N THR A 59 -2.48 5.35 33.70
CA THR A 59 -2.08 6.73 34.08
C THR A 59 -3.10 7.44 34.94
N ASP A 60 -4.24 6.80 35.24
CA ASP A 60 -5.23 7.34 36.17
C ASP A 60 -4.68 7.28 37.63
N GLU A 61 -5.24 8.11 38.51
CA GLU A 61 -4.71 8.27 39.91
C GLU A 61 -4.75 6.95 40.70
N ARG A 62 -5.78 6.12 40.49
CA ARG A 62 -6.03 4.91 41.33
C ARG A 62 -5.13 3.75 40.92
N TYR A 63 -4.89 3.58 39.59
CA TYR A 63 -4.16 2.42 39.04
C TYR A 63 -2.83 2.81 38.39
N ASN A 64 -2.34 4.01 38.64
CA ASN A 64 -1.13 4.55 38.01
C ASN A 64 0.06 3.60 38.15
N GLY A 65 0.80 3.43 37.06
CA GLY A 65 1.99 2.59 36.99
C GLY A 65 1.73 1.10 36.78
N GLN A 66 0.48 0.64 36.80
CA GLN A 66 0.15 -0.75 36.56
C GLN A 66 0.00 -1.03 35.02
N PHE A 67 0.50 -2.19 34.59
CA PHE A 67 0.21 -2.65 33.22
C PHE A 67 -1.28 -2.95 33.09
N TYR A 68 -1.90 -2.60 31.94
CA TYR A 68 -3.35 -2.63 31.77
C TYR A 68 -3.99 -3.97 32.15
N ALA A 69 -3.35 -5.10 31.81
CA ALA A 69 -3.90 -6.41 32.12
C ALA A 69 -4.01 -6.65 33.63
N LYS A 70 -2.98 -6.21 34.40
CA LYS A 70 -3.04 -6.25 35.86
C LYS A 70 -4.02 -5.21 36.44
N GLY A 71 -4.12 -4.05 35.78
CA GLY A 71 -5.11 -3.04 36.11
C GLY A 71 -6.53 -3.56 36.00
N ASN A 72 -6.85 -4.36 35.00
CA ASN A 72 -8.16 -5.00 34.84
C ASN A 72 -8.52 -5.89 36.06
N ASP A 73 -7.57 -6.69 36.52
CA ASP A 73 -7.79 -7.54 37.72
C ASP A 73 -8.01 -6.71 38.98
N MET A 74 -7.30 -5.60 39.11
CA MET A 74 -7.48 -4.67 40.23
C MET A 74 -8.84 -3.97 40.20
N VAL A 75 -9.29 -3.51 39.02
CA VAL A 75 -10.62 -2.91 38.84
C VAL A 75 -11.71 -3.88 39.23
N VAL A 76 -11.62 -5.14 38.81
CA VAL A 76 -12.58 -6.18 39.18
C VAL A 76 -12.62 -6.42 40.68
N ALA A 77 -11.45 -6.50 41.33
CA ALA A 77 -11.35 -6.67 42.80
C ALA A 77 -11.94 -5.50 43.57
N ASP A 78 -11.72 -4.27 43.07
CA ASP A 78 -12.29 -3.06 43.69
C ASP A 78 -13.81 -3.00 43.58
N LEU A 79 -14.35 -3.34 42.37
CA LEU A 79 -15.80 -3.41 42.15
C LEU A 79 -16.47 -4.47 43.02
N GLU A 80 -15.80 -5.59 43.27
CA GLU A 80 -16.26 -6.63 44.22
C GLU A 80 -16.26 -6.11 45.66
N ALA A 81 -15.17 -5.49 46.07
CA ALA A 81 -15.02 -4.95 47.44
C ALA A 81 -16.00 -3.81 47.73
N GLU A 82 -16.32 -2.99 46.75
CA GLU A 82 -17.28 -1.88 46.85
C GLU A 82 -18.76 -2.30 46.63
N GLY A 83 -19.02 -3.57 46.33
CA GLY A 83 -20.36 -4.12 46.14
C GLY A 83 -21.03 -3.74 44.80
N PHE A 84 -20.28 -3.30 43.84
CA PHE A 84 -20.75 -2.92 42.47
C PHE A 84 -20.65 -4.04 41.45
N LEU A 85 -19.87 -5.11 41.72
CA LEU A 85 -19.74 -6.25 40.82
C LEU A 85 -20.99 -7.13 40.90
N VAL A 86 -21.75 -7.20 39.79
CA VAL A 86 -22.94 -8.05 39.73
C VAL A 86 -22.55 -9.51 39.45
N ALA A 87 -21.71 -9.75 38.47
CA ALA A 87 -21.21 -11.08 38.13
C ALA A 87 -19.88 -10.98 37.33
N LYS A 88 -19.10 -12.07 37.40
CA LYS A 88 -17.90 -12.25 36.56
C LYS A 88 -17.96 -13.62 35.90
N GLU A 89 -17.79 -13.66 34.58
CA GLU A 89 -17.79 -14.91 33.82
C GLU A 89 -16.56 -14.96 32.89
N ASN A 90 -15.99 -16.13 32.73
CA ASN A 90 -14.92 -16.38 31.78
C ASN A 90 -15.55 -16.82 30.43
N ILE A 91 -15.28 -16.07 29.37
CA ILE A 91 -15.72 -16.38 28.02
C ILE A 91 -14.53 -16.69 27.12
N THR A 92 -14.77 -17.53 26.11
CA THR A 92 -13.80 -17.80 25.02
C THR A 92 -14.31 -17.17 23.74
N HIS A 93 -13.52 -16.25 23.20
CA HIS A 93 -13.86 -15.58 21.94
C HIS A 93 -12.60 -15.31 21.11
N SER A 94 -12.78 -14.97 19.82
CA SER A 94 -11.68 -14.51 18.98
C SER A 94 -11.18 -13.15 19.45
N TYR A 95 -9.87 -13.04 19.66
CA TYR A 95 -9.23 -11.80 20.11
C TYR A 95 -8.08 -11.41 19.19
N PRO A 96 -7.92 -10.14 18.80
CA PRO A 96 -6.85 -9.70 17.92
C PRO A 96 -5.48 -9.78 18.62
N HIS A 97 -4.52 -10.39 17.89
CA HIS A 97 -3.14 -10.49 18.33
C HIS A 97 -2.21 -9.82 17.33
N CYS A 98 -1.10 -9.28 17.82
CA CYS A 98 -0.06 -8.74 16.96
C CYS A 98 0.46 -9.82 16.00
N TRP A 99 0.40 -9.56 14.70
CA TRP A 99 0.84 -10.51 13.68
C TRP A 99 2.32 -10.88 13.82
N ARG A 100 3.13 -10.00 14.42
CA ARG A 100 4.59 -10.17 14.57
C ARG A 100 4.97 -10.89 15.86
N CYS A 101 4.56 -10.37 17.02
CA CYS A 101 4.94 -10.93 18.33
C CYS A 101 3.90 -11.87 18.93
N LYS A 102 2.72 -12.01 18.31
CA LYS A 102 1.62 -12.89 18.71
C LYS A 102 0.97 -12.57 20.08
N HIS A 103 1.36 -11.46 20.71
CA HIS A 103 0.71 -11.01 21.93
C HIS A 103 -0.64 -10.32 21.64
N PRO A 104 -1.59 -10.37 22.59
CA PRO A 104 -2.85 -9.62 22.50
C PRO A 104 -2.57 -8.13 22.32
N ILE A 105 -3.42 -7.45 21.55
CA ILE A 105 -3.36 -5.99 21.36
C ILE A 105 -4.55 -5.34 22.05
N ILE A 106 -4.45 -4.03 22.31
CA ILE A 106 -5.57 -3.19 22.71
C ILE A 106 -5.79 -2.09 21.68
N TYR A 107 -7.03 -1.67 21.53
CA TYR A 107 -7.34 -0.43 20.83
C TYR A 107 -7.03 0.74 21.76
N ARG A 108 -6.44 1.79 21.25
CA ARG A 108 -6.11 2.99 22.00
C ARG A 108 -6.10 4.19 21.05
N ALA A 109 -6.88 5.22 21.37
CA ALA A 109 -6.82 6.46 20.64
C ALA A 109 -5.46 7.13 20.83
N THR A 110 -4.91 7.68 19.74
CA THR A 110 -3.66 8.43 19.71
C THR A 110 -3.83 9.63 18.80
N GLU A 111 -3.16 10.71 19.10
CA GLU A 111 -3.05 11.84 18.17
C GLU A 111 -2.26 11.40 16.95
N GLN A 112 -2.76 11.72 15.76
CA GLN A 112 -2.18 11.34 14.49
C GLN A 112 -2.37 12.45 13.46
N TRP A 113 -1.48 12.50 12.49
CA TRP A 113 -1.64 13.38 11.33
C TRP A 113 -2.44 12.69 10.24
N PHE A 114 -3.46 13.37 9.76
CA PHE A 114 -4.33 12.91 8.68
C PHE A 114 -4.29 13.87 7.50
N CYS A 115 -4.21 13.31 6.29
CA CYS A 115 -4.54 14.04 5.07
C CYS A 115 -6.02 13.85 4.78
N SER A 116 -6.77 14.94 4.68
CA SER A 116 -8.16 14.86 4.24
C SER A 116 -8.23 14.46 2.77
N VAL A 117 -8.97 13.39 2.50
CA VAL A 117 -9.19 12.87 1.15
C VAL A 117 -10.46 13.45 0.53
N ASP A 118 -11.42 13.87 1.34
CA ASP A 118 -12.72 14.33 0.86
C ASP A 118 -12.63 15.50 -0.12
N ALA A 119 -11.71 16.44 0.12
CA ALA A 119 -11.50 17.60 -0.76
C ALA A 119 -11.03 17.25 -2.18
N ILE A 120 -10.42 16.08 -2.38
CA ILE A 120 -9.85 15.64 -3.67
C ILE A 120 -10.54 14.41 -4.25
N LYS A 121 -11.48 13.81 -3.52
CA LYS A 121 -12.15 12.56 -3.86
C LYS A 121 -12.82 12.61 -5.23
N ASP A 122 -13.64 13.62 -5.46
CA ASP A 122 -14.37 13.78 -6.73
C ASP A 122 -13.41 13.98 -7.92
N ALA A 123 -12.34 14.75 -7.72
CA ALA A 123 -11.33 14.95 -8.74
C ALA A 123 -10.58 13.65 -9.05
N ALA A 124 -10.26 12.85 -8.03
CA ALA A 124 -9.59 11.56 -8.20
C ALA A 124 -10.48 10.53 -8.91
N VAL A 125 -11.77 10.46 -8.55
CA VAL A 125 -12.76 9.61 -9.23
C VAL A 125 -12.89 10.01 -10.70
N LYS A 126 -13.02 11.32 -10.99
CA LYS A 126 -13.09 11.82 -12.36
C LYS A 126 -11.84 11.52 -13.17
N ALA A 127 -10.66 11.58 -12.55
CA ALA A 127 -9.40 11.27 -13.22
C ALA A 127 -9.33 9.81 -13.69
N CYS A 128 -10.05 8.87 -13.06
CA CYS A 128 -10.15 7.49 -13.50
C CYS A 128 -10.73 7.34 -14.90
N ASP A 129 -11.53 8.29 -15.39
CA ASP A 129 -12.09 8.30 -16.74
C ASP A 129 -11.04 8.51 -17.84
N SER A 130 -9.93 9.16 -17.50
CA SER A 130 -8.85 9.48 -18.44
C SER A 130 -7.76 8.41 -18.53
N ILE A 131 -7.85 7.35 -17.72
CA ILE A 131 -6.84 6.29 -17.63
C ILE A 131 -7.27 5.08 -18.43
N GLN A 132 -6.32 4.51 -19.18
CA GLN A 132 -6.53 3.22 -19.82
C GLN A 132 -6.30 2.08 -18.82
N TRP A 133 -7.32 1.27 -18.60
CA TRP A 133 -7.28 0.17 -17.63
C TRP A 133 -7.13 -1.17 -18.35
N LYS A 134 -6.17 -1.96 -17.89
CA LYS A 134 -5.96 -3.34 -18.32
C LYS A 134 -5.78 -4.25 -17.10
N PRO A 135 -6.77 -5.12 -16.78
CA PRO A 135 -8.12 -5.25 -17.38
C PRO A 135 -9.05 -4.07 -17.07
N GLU A 136 -10.14 -3.93 -17.84
CA GLU A 136 -11.11 -2.83 -17.73
C GLU A 136 -11.77 -2.72 -16.35
N TRP A 137 -11.98 -3.84 -15.64
CA TRP A 137 -12.54 -3.85 -14.28
C TRP A 137 -11.73 -3.02 -13.27
N GLY A 138 -10.48 -2.72 -13.57
CA GLY A 138 -9.60 -1.89 -12.75
C GLY A 138 -10.17 -0.51 -12.48
N LYS A 139 -10.89 0.07 -13.45
CA LYS A 139 -11.56 1.37 -13.29
C LYS A 139 -12.57 1.37 -12.16
N GLU A 140 -13.51 0.41 -12.20
CA GLU A 140 -14.56 0.30 -11.19
C GLU A 140 -13.98 0.05 -9.80
N ARG A 141 -12.99 -0.85 -9.72
CA ARG A 141 -12.30 -1.15 -8.47
C ARG A 141 -11.60 0.07 -7.87
N MET A 142 -10.87 0.85 -8.67
CA MET A 142 -10.22 2.07 -8.19
C MET A 142 -11.25 3.10 -7.74
N THR A 143 -12.29 3.32 -8.54
CA THR A 143 -13.36 4.27 -8.23
C THR A 143 -14.04 3.94 -6.89
N SER A 144 -14.45 2.68 -6.68
CA SER A 144 -15.05 2.25 -5.40
C SER A 144 -14.10 2.47 -4.23
N MET A 145 -12.83 2.08 -4.37
CA MET A 145 -11.84 2.23 -3.31
C MET A 145 -11.53 3.68 -2.95
N ILE A 146 -11.61 4.62 -3.91
CA ILE A 146 -11.46 6.05 -3.64
C ILE A 146 -12.73 6.60 -2.98
N THR A 147 -13.90 6.24 -3.49
CA THR A 147 -15.20 6.70 -2.97
C THR A 147 -15.40 6.31 -1.50
N GLU A 148 -15.06 5.08 -1.15
CA GLU A 148 -15.18 4.54 0.21
C GLU A 148 -14.04 4.95 1.14
N ARG A 149 -13.02 5.66 0.63
CA ARG A 149 -11.85 5.97 1.42
C ARG A 149 -12.14 7.04 2.47
N ASN A 150 -11.74 6.77 3.70
CA ASN A 150 -11.65 7.75 4.78
C ASN A 150 -10.37 8.58 4.66
N ASP A 151 -10.22 9.60 5.51
CA ASP A 151 -9.01 10.37 5.64
C ASP A 151 -7.79 9.48 5.83
N TRP A 152 -6.68 9.89 5.26
CA TRP A 152 -5.45 9.11 5.26
C TRP A 152 -4.57 9.47 6.44
N CYS A 153 -4.47 8.58 7.43
CA CYS A 153 -3.50 8.69 8.50
C CYS A 153 -2.09 8.53 7.92
N ILE A 154 -1.33 9.64 7.90
CA ILE A 154 0.02 9.68 7.31
C ILE A 154 1.13 9.52 8.34
N SER A 155 0.87 9.66 9.63
CA SER A 155 1.86 9.52 10.68
C SER A 155 2.08 8.07 11.11
N ARG A 156 3.34 7.72 11.39
CA ARG A 156 3.74 6.40 11.89
C ARG A 156 4.77 6.55 13.02
N GLN A 157 4.54 5.83 14.10
CA GLN A 157 5.46 5.76 15.25
C GLN A 157 6.54 4.70 14.98
N ARG A 158 7.49 5.06 14.11
CA ARG A 158 8.62 4.19 13.69
C ARG A 158 9.90 5.01 13.65
N VAL A 159 11.03 4.34 13.83
CA VAL A 159 12.35 4.98 13.82
C VAL A 159 12.90 5.16 12.38
N TRP A 160 12.54 4.26 11.48
CA TRP A 160 13.02 4.28 10.10
C TRP A 160 11.94 4.79 9.14
N GLY A 161 12.20 5.90 8.49
CA GLY A 161 11.33 6.53 7.49
C GLY A 161 11.61 8.00 7.29
N VAL A 162 10.84 8.65 6.42
CA VAL A 162 10.92 10.09 6.18
C VAL A 162 10.18 10.82 7.31
N PRO A 163 10.82 11.74 8.05
CA PRO A 163 10.17 12.46 9.13
C PRO A 163 9.09 13.41 8.60
N ILE A 164 8.06 13.65 9.40
CA ILE A 164 7.02 14.65 9.12
C ILE A 164 7.55 16.02 9.52
N PRO A 165 7.70 16.99 8.59
CA PRO A 165 8.35 18.27 8.86
C PRO A 165 7.41 19.28 9.53
N ILE A 166 6.87 18.94 10.70
CA ILE A 166 5.97 19.78 11.50
C ILE A 166 6.64 20.16 12.80
N PHE A 167 6.41 21.40 13.22
CA PHE A 167 6.90 21.93 14.49
C PHE A 167 5.72 22.33 15.40
N TYR A 168 5.99 22.40 16.68
CA TYR A 168 5.03 22.83 17.70
C TYR A 168 5.58 24.00 18.49
N CYS A 169 4.77 25.02 18.70
CA CYS A 169 5.13 26.11 19.58
C CYS A 169 4.94 25.69 21.04
N GLU A 170 6.01 25.69 21.84
CA GLU A 170 5.94 25.33 23.26
C GLU A 170 5.12 26.31 24.11
N ASP A 171 5.04 27.58 23.68
CA ASP A 171 4.35 28.62 24.44
C ASP A 171 2.83 28.62 24.24
N CYS A 172 2.31 28.22 23.08
CA CYS A 172 0.89 28.31 22.79
C CYS A 172 0.29 27.03 22.18
N GLY A 173 1.09 25.96 22.03
CA GLY A 173 0.67 24.67 21.48
C GLY A 173 0.25 24.72 20.00
N ALA A 174 0.61 25.76 19.26
CA ALA A 174 0.24 25.85 17.86
C ALA A 174 1.09 24.93 17.00
N ASP A 175 0.42 24.21 16.07
CA ASP A 175 1.07 23.45 15.02
C ASP A 175 1.63 24.42 13.98
N ILE A 176 2.86 24.17 13.54
CA ILE A 176 3.55 24.98 12.56
C ILE A 176 3.89 24.15 11.36
N VAL A 177 3.11 24.33 10.32
CA VAL A 177 3.28 23.73 9.00
C VAL A 177 2.92 24.78 7.95
N THR A 178 3.93 25.42 7.39
CA THR A 178 3.76 26.49 6.40
C THR A 178 4.58 26.20 5.16
N PRO A 179 4.24 26.76 3.99
CA PRO A 179 5.06 26.62 2.79
C PRO A 179 6.53 27.03 3.01
N GLU A 180 6.78 28.06 3.84
CA GLU A 180 8.11 28.52 4.16
C GLU A 180 8.90 27.49 4.98
N THR A 181 8.31 26.96 6.06
CA THR A 181 8.98 25.96 6.91
C THR A 181 9.24 24.67 6.16
N ILE A 182 8.28 24.22 5.34
CA ILE A 182 8.44 23.03 4.50
C ILE A 182 9.55 23.23 3.45
N ALA A 183 9.57 24.36 2.76
CA ALA A 183 10.59 24.65 1.77
C ALA A 183 11.99 24.72 2.38
N HIS A 184 12.11 25.30 3.57
CA HIS A 184 13.38 25.38 4.31
C HIS A 184 13.88 23.99 4.70
N VAL A 185 13.01 23.16 5.30
CA VAL A 185 13.36 21.77 5.68
C VAL A 185 13.70 20.93 4.44
N ALA A 186 12.96 21.08 3.34
CA ALA A 186 13.27 20.40 2.08
C ALA A 186 14.65 20.81 1.53
N GLY A 187 15.05 22.07 1.71
CA GLY A 187 16.41 22.55 1.39
C GLY A 187 17.46 21.84 2.24
N LEU A 188 17.25 21.77 3.54
CA LEU A 188 18.14 21.05 4.47
C LEU A 188 18.25 19.55 4.14
N PHE A 189 17.14 18.92 3.77
CA PHE A 189 17.13 17.51 3.36
C PHE A 189 17.89 17.29 2.06
N ARG A 190 17.82 18.22 1.11
CA ARG A 190 18.57 18.16 -0.14
C ARG A 190 20.07 18.26 0.08
N GLU A 191 20.50 19.09 1.03
CA GLU A 191 21.91 19.33 1.32
C GLU A 191 22.52 18.28 2.25
N HIS A 192 21.76 17.84 3.28
CA HIS A 192 22.30 17.02 4.37
C HIS A 192 21.64 15.64 4.48
N GLY A 193 20.60 15.35 3.70
CA GLY A 193 19.76 14.17 3.85
C GLY A 193 18.75 14.30 5.00
N SER A 194 17.76 13.41 5.06
CA SER A 194 16.67 13.47 6.05
C SER A 194 17.11 13.23 7.50
N ASN A 195 18.30 12.64 7.71
CA ASN A 195 18.86 12.43 9.07
C ASN A 195 19.05 13.74 9.83
N VAL A 196 19.24 14.85 9.12
CA VAL A 196 19.36 16.19 9.74
C VAL A 196 18.17 16.52 10.65
N TRP A 197 17.01 15.95 10.39
CA TRP A 197 15.82 16.11 11.25
C TRP A 197 16.03 15.53 12.64
N PHE A 198 16.69 14.40 12.74
CA PHE A 198 16.94 13.73 14.00
C PHE A 198 18.16 14.30 14.73
N ASP A 199 19.16 14.76 13.99
CA ASP A 199 20.44 15.23 14.50
C ASP A 199 20.42 16.68 15.03
N ARG A 200 19.44 17.50 14.62
CA ARG A 200 19.38 18.91 14.98
C ARG A 200 18.14 19.23 15.83
N GLU A 201 18.30 20.21 16.72
CA GLU A 201 17.19 20.80 17.47
C GLU A 201 16.23 21.58 16.56
N ALA A 202 14.96 21.71 16.98
CA ALA A 202 13.91 22.39 16.18
C ALA A 202 14.32 23.80 15.72
N ALA A 203 14.94 24.58 16.60
CA ALA A 203 15.39 25.93 16.27
C ALA A 203 16.43 26.00 15.14
N LYS A 204 17.19 24.93 14.89
CA LYS A 204 18.18 24.83 13.81
C LYS A 204 17.58 24.30 12.49
N LEU A 205 16.36 23.84 12.53
CA LEU A 205 15.60 23.32 11.40
C LEU A 205 14.58 24.34 10.86
N LEU A 206 14.38 25.44 11.59
CA LEU A 206 13.54 26.56 11.18
C LEU A 206 14.37 27.67 10.52
N PRO A 207 13.77 28.52 9.69
CA PRO A 207 14.44 29.70 9.15
C PRO A 207 15.00 30.60 10.25
N GLN A 208 16.11 31.27 9.97
CA GLN A 208 16.75 32.15 10.97
C GLN A 208 15.77 33.27 11.37
N GLY A 209 15.59 33.44 12.69
CA GLY A 209 14.69 34.46 13.25
C GLY A 209 13.20 34.11 13.13
N PHE A 210 12.86 32.87 12.82
CA PHE A 210 11.46 32.42 12.76
C PHE A 210 10.78 32.56 14.12
N VAL A 211 9.57 33.11 14.13
CA VAL A 211 8.71 33.23 15.31
C VAL A 211 7.34 32.61 15.04
N CYS A 212 6.71 32.13 16.10
CA CYS A 212 5.38 31.54 16.01
C CYS A 212 4.37 32.55 15.43
N PRO A 213 3.66 32.21 14.33
CA PRO A 213 2.67 33.12 13.75
C PRO A 213 1.51 33.46 14.67
N LYS A 214 1.23 32.60 15.67
CA LYS A 214 0.11 32.76 16.59
C LYS A 214 0.47 33.62 17.82
N CYS A 215 1.63 33.43 18.41
CA CYS A 215 1.99 34.09 19.68
C CYS A 215 3.28 34.91 19.64
N GLY A 216 4.04 34.94 18.53
CA GLY A 216 5.28 35.69 18.36
C GLY A 216 6.48 35.15 19.13
N LYS A 217 6.38 34.01 19.79
CA LYS A 217 7.48 33.39 20.54
C LYS A 217 8.35 32.51 19.64
N ALA A 218 9.52 32.11 20.16
CA ALA A 218 10.54 31.39 19.39
C ALA A 218 10.97 30.06 20.02
N HIS A 219 10.14 29.46 20.88
CA HIS A 219 10.41 28.15 21.50
C HIS A 219 9.62 27.08 20.74
N PHE A 220 10.33 26.11 20.17
CA PHE A 220 9.73 25.11 19.30
C PHE A 220 10.24 23.71 19.63
N THR A 221 9.31 22.75 19.59
CA THR A 221 9.60 21.34 19.44
C THR A 221 9.29 20.89 18.00
N LYS A 222 9.65 19.67 17.65
CA LYS A 222 9.43 19.09 16.32
C LYS A 222 8.72 17.76 16.43
N GLU A 223 8.01 17.37 15.36
CA GLU A 223 7.37 16.08 15.25
C GLU A 223 8.41 14.95 15.27
N THR A 224 8.06 13.84 15.92
CA THR A 224 8.89 12.64 16.04
C THR A 224 8.41 11.49 15.17
N ASP A 225 7.18 11.57 14.67
CA ASP A 225 6.60 10.58 13.78
C ASP A 225 7.21 10.68 12.37
N ILE A 226 7.18 9.56 11.68
CA ILE A 226 7.58 9.47 10.27
C ILE A 226 6.35 9.37 9.36
N MET A 227 6.53 9.66 8.09
CA MET A 227 5.48 9.49 7.09
C MET A 227 5.15 8.02 6.86
N ASP A 228 3.91 7.75 6.50
CA ASP A 228 3.50 6.47 5.94
C ASP A 228 4.32 6.18 4.69
N VAL A 229 4.91 5.01 4.60
CA VAL A 229 5.68 4.56 3.43
C VAL A 229 4.88 4.63 2.13
N TRP A 230 3.55 4.52 2.20
CA TRP A 230 2.68 4.71 1.04
C TRP A 230 2.56 6.16 0.59
N PHE A 231 2.80 7.12 1.48
CA PHE A 231 2.94 8.52 1.12
C PHE A 231 4.26 8.76 0.39
N ASP A 232 5.35 8.18 0.90
CA ASP A 232 6.67 8.24 0.27
C ASP A 232 6.64 7.64 -1.14
N SER A 233 6.16 6.41 -1.27
CA SER A 233 6.04 5.73 -2.57
C SER A 233 5.02 6.40 -3.49
N GLY A 234 3.93 6.92 -2.94
CA GLY A 234 2.92 7.69 -3.67
C GLY A 234 3.47 9.00 -4.26
N SER A 235 4.54 9.54 -3.69
CA SER A 235 5.21 10.76 -4.17
C SER A 235 6.29 10.50 -5.23
N THR A 236 6.48 9.25 -5.68
CA THR A 236 7.48 8.87 -6.69
C THR A 236 7.33 9.63 -8.01
N TRP A 237 6.09 9.97 -8.40
CA TRP A 237 5.82 10.78 -9.58
C TRP A 237 6.52 12.15 -9.51
N ALA A 238 6.55 12.79 -8.32
CA ALA A 238 7.22 14.07 -8.10
C ALA A 238 8.74 13.89 -7.91
N ALA A 239 9.14 12.99 -7.01
CA ALA A 239 10.53 12.81 -6.61
C ALA A 239 11.41 12.15 -7.70
N VAL A 240 10.81 11.42 -8.64
CA VAL A 240 11.55 10.65 -9.66
C VAL A 240 11.07 10.99 -11.07
N ALA A 241 9.79 10.76 -11.38
CA ALA A 241 9.32 10.87 -12.76
C ALA A 241 9.36 12.29 -13.31
N ALA A 242 9.01 13.30 -12.51
CA ALA A 242 9.05 14.71 -12.90
C ALA A 242 10.48 15.31 -12.85
N GLU A 243 11.36 14.78 -11.98
CA GLU A 243 12.71 15.32 -11.80
C GLU A 243 13.73 14.76 -12.80
N ARG A 244 13.50 13.57 -13.36
CA ARG A 244 14.46 12.92 -14.25
C ARG A 244 14.19 13.26 -15.72
N PRO A 245 15.14 13.85 -16.47
CA PRO A 245 14.91 14.30 -17.84
C PRO A 245 14.64 13.16 -18.85
N TYR A 246 14.97 11.93 -18.49
CA TYR A 246 14.73 10.73 -19.31
C TYR A 246 13.43 9.99 -18.92
N LEU A 247 12.70 10.49 -17.92
CA LEU A 247 11.39 9.96 -17.51
C LEU A 247 10.28 10.93 -17.90
N LYS A 248 9.05 10.50 -17.73
CA LYS A 248 7.87 11.29 -18.05
C LYS A 248 6.92 11.37 -16.85
N TYR A 249 6.30 12.53 -16.71
CA TYR A 249 5.15 12.73 -15.84
C TYR A 249 4.01 13.39 -16.65
N PRO A 250 2.79 12.83 -16.64
CA PRO A 250 2.40 11.51 -16.11
C PRO A 250 3.12 10.34 -16.80
N ALA A 251 3.39 9.27 -16.06
CA ALA A 251 3.99 8.04 -16.60
C ALA A 251 3.11 7.39 -17.67
N ASP A 252 3.73 6.75 -18.66
CA ASP A 252 2.95 6.09 -19.71
C ASP A 252 2.23 4.83 -19.18
N LEU A 253 2.85 4.09 -18.24
CA LEU A 253 2.31 2.85 -17.69
C LEU A 253 2.75 2.65 -16.24
N TYR A 254 1.80 2.26 -15.35
CA TYR A 254 2.06 1.59 -14.08
C TYR A 254 1.65 0.12 -14.20
N LEU A 255 2.53 -0.79 -13.82
CA LEU A 255 2.33 -2.24 -13.91
C LEU A 255 2.60 -2.89 -12.56
N GLU A 256 1.56 -3.44 -11.93
CA GLU A 256 1.63 -4.11 -10.64
C GLU A 256 0.49 -5.13 -10.44
N GLY A 257 0.48 -5.80 -9.31
CA GLY A 257 -0.60 -6.69 -8.89
C GLY A 257 -1.86 -5.97 -8.42
N GLY A 258 -2.95 -6.70 -8.31
CA GLY A 258 -4.26 -6.18 -7.92
C GLY A 258 -4.38 -5.67 -6.48
N ASP A 259 -3.40 -5.95 -5.61
CA ASP A 259 -3.30 -5.40 -4.25
C ASP A 259 -2.93 -3.90 -4.26
N GLN A 260 -2.29 -3.41 -5.34
CA GLN A 260 -1.85 -2.03 -5.46
C GLN A 260 -2.99 -1.02 -5.68
N TYR A 261 -4.20 -1.47 -5.91
CA TYR A 261 -5.39 -0.60 -5.83
C TYR A 261 -5.59 0.02 -4.45
N ARG A 262 -5.11 -0.64 -3.39
CA ARG A 262 -4.99 -0.08 -2.02
C ARG A 262 -3.56 0.29 -1.62
N GLY A 263 -2.64 0.26 -2.54
CA GLY A 263 -1.24 0.59 -2.34
C GLY A 263 -0.79 1.72 -3.27
N TRP A 264 0.23 1.43 -4.06
CA TRP A 264 0.93 2.43 -4.87
C TRP A 264 0.06 3.09 -5.94
N PHE A 265 -0.86 2.37 -6.58
CA PHE A 265 -1.77 2.99 -7.55
C PHE A 265 -2.61 4.09 -6.91
N GLN A 266 -3.21 3.81 -5.76
CA GLN A 266 -4.07 4.76 -5.08
C GLN A 266 -3.27 5.90 -4.42
N SER A 267 -2.16 5.60 -3.72
CA SER A 267 -1.36 6.63 -3.06
C SER A 267 -0.75 7.61 -4.07
N SER A 268 -0.27 7.11 -5.22
CA SER A 268 0.22 7.96 -6.32
C SER A 268 -0.90 8.84 -6.90
N MET A 269 -2.09 8.28 -7.10
CA MET A 269 -3.25 9.02 -7.57
C MET A 269 -3.60 10.16 -6.64
N LEU A 270 -3.77 9.87 -5.35
CA LEU A 270 -4.20 10.87 -4.36
C LEU A 270 -3.19 12.01 -4.22
N THR A 271 -1.90 11.70 -4.11
CA THR A 271 -0.86 12.73 -3.99
C THR A 271 -0.74 13.59 -5.25
N SER A 272 -0.84 12.98 -6.44
CA SER A 272 -0.77 13.71 -7.71
C SER A 272 -1.99 14.60 -7.95
N ILE A 273 -3.19 14.11 -7.65
CA ILE A 273 -4.43 14.89 -7.75
C ILE A 273 -4.43 16.04 -6.75
N ALA A 274 -3.98 15.82 -5.52
CA ALA A 274 -3.89 16.86 -4.50
C ALA A 274 -2.99 18.03 -4.91
N VAL A 275 -1.90 17.76 -5.63
CA VAL A 275 -0.90 18.77 -6.00
C VAL A 275 -1.16 19.35 -7.38
N ASN A 276 -1.46 18.52 -8.37
CA ASN A 276 -1.50 18.89 -9.79
C ASN A 276 -2.87 18.76 -10.45
N GLY A 277 -3.85 18.16 -9.78
CA GLY A 277 -5.19 17.93 -10.35
C GLY A 277 -5.24 16.87 -11.46
N VAL A 278 -4.14 16.12 -11.71
CA VAL A 278 -4.06 15.12 -12.77
C VAL A 278 -3.56 13.77 -12.23
N ALA A 279 -3.97 12.67 -12.89
CA ALA A 279 -3.47 11.34 -12.58
C ALA A 279 -1.96 11.22 -12.89
N PRO A 280 -1.18 10.47 -12.08
CA PRO A 280 0.27 10.35 -12.28
C PRO A 280 0.65 9.38 -13.40
N TYR A 281 -0.30 8.69 -13.99
CA TYR A 281 -0.14 7.68 -15.03
C TYR A 281 -1.27 7.75 -16.05
N LYS A 282 -0.96 7.34 -17.29
CA LYS A 282 -1.93 7.28 -18.40
C LYS A 282 -2.59 5.90 -18.52
N GLN A 283 -1.88 4.86 -18.08
CA GLN A 283 -2.34 3.49 -18.18
C GLN A 283 -1.98 2.71 -16.91
N ILE A 284 -2.88 1.82 -16.49
CA ILE A 284 -2.61 0.79 -15.49
C ILE A 284 -2.76 -0.58 -16.15
N ALA A 285 -1.74 -1.42 -15.97
CA ALA A 285 -1.81 -2.84 -16.24
C ALA A 285 -1.70 -3.61 -14.93
N THR A 286 -2.70 -4.47 -14.68
CA THR A 286 -2.76 -5.26 -13.45
C THR A 286 -2.53 -6.73 -13.79
N HIS A 287 -1.53 -7.33 -13.16
CA HIS A 287 -1.25 -8.75 -13.30
C HIS A 287 -1.84 -9.57 -12.16
N GLY A 288 -2.05 -10.87 -12.42
CA GLY A 288 -2.38 -11.87 -11.41
C GLY A 288 -1.15 -12.31 -10.61
N TRP A 289 -1.34 -13.31 -9.78
CA TRP A 289 -0.29 -13.88 -8.93
C TRP A 289 0.34 -15.13 -9.55
N THR A 290 1.61 -15.35 -9.27
CA THR A 290 2.21 -16.65 -9.52
C THR A 290 1.88 -17.57 -8.34
N VAL A 291 1.18 -18.65 -8.61
CA VAL A 291 0.70 -19.62 -7.64
C VAL A 291 1.31 -21.01 -7.92
N ASP A 292 1.27 -21.91 -6.94
CA ASP A 292 1.75 -23.29 -7.13
C ASP A 292 0.88 -24.08 -8.11
N GLY A 293 1.25 -25.32 -8.38
CA GLY A 293 0.52 -26.20 -9.32
C GLY A 293 -0.94 -26.48 -8.92
N GLU A 294 -1.28 -26.34 -7.64
CA GLU A 294 -2.63 -26.51 -7.11
C GLU A 294 -3.43 -25.18 -7.10
N GLY A 295 -2.80 -24.06 -7.43
CA GLY A 295 -3.41 -22.72 -7.40
C GLY A 295 -3.38 -22.04 -6.04
N LYS A 296 -2.50 -22.49 -5.14
CA LYS A 296 -2.32 -21.87 -3.82
C LYS A 296 -1.20 -20.84 -3.86
N ALA A 297 -1.35 -19.79 -3.06
CA ALA A 297 -0.31 -18.80 -2.88
C ALA A 297 1.00 -19.45 -2.38
N MET A 298 2.12 -19.02 -2.97
CA MET A 298 3.44 -19.55 -2.60
C MET A 298 3.98 -18.85 -1.36
N HIS A 299 4.34 -19.64 -0.34
CA HIS A 299 4.95 -19.15 0.89
C HIS A 299 6.17 -19.97 1.25
N LYS A 300 7.27 -19.33 1.65
CA LYS A 300 8.48 -20.04 2.11
C LYS A 300 8.20 -20.97 3.28
N SER A 301 7.29 -20.58 4.18
CA SER A 301 6.89 -21.39 5.34
C SER A 301 6.09 -22.66 4.98
N LEU A 302 5.48 -22.71 3.80
CA LEU A 302 4.73 -23.86 3.29
C LEU A 302 5.60 -24.76 2.41
N GLY A 303 6.81 -24.34 2.05
CA GLY A 303 7.70 -25.10 1.18
C GLY A 303 7.22 -25.27 -0.26
N ASN A 304 6.19 -24.51 -0.68
CA ASN A 304 5.62 -24.55 -2.03
C ASN A 304 6.13 -23.43 -2.95
N ALA A 305 7.09 -22.65 -2.50
CA ALA A 305 7.67 -21.57 -3.31
C ALA A 305 8.64 -22.16 -4.36
N VAL A 306 8.45 -21.80 -5.61
CA VAL A 306 9.35 -22.12 -6.73
C VAL A 306 10.18 -20.88 -7.04
N SER A 307 11.51 -20.99 -6.95
CA SER A 307 12.41 -19.88 -7.27
C SER A 307 12.73 -19.87 -8.78
N PRO A 308 12.87 -18.68 -9.42
CA PRO A 308 13.35 -18.60 -10.78
C PRO A 308 14.69 -19.31 -11.01
N ASP A 309 15.61 -19.25 -10.04
CA ASP A 309 16.92 -19.89 -10.12
C ASP A 309 16.84 -21.42 -10.21
N GLU A 310 15.89 -22.03 -9.49
CA GLU A 310 15.64 -23.47 -9.60
C GLU A 310 15.13 -23.87 -10.98
N VAL A 311 14.22 -23.07 -11.55
CA VAL A 311 13.71 -23.30 -12.90
C VAL A 311 14.83 -23.13 -13.93
N ILE A 312 15.63 -22.08 -13.80
CA ILE A 312 16.76 -21.80 -14.72
C ILE A 312 17.80 -22.93 -14.65
N LYS A 313 18.09 -23.44 -13.45
CA LYS A 313 19.04 -24.54 -13.26
C LYS A 313 18.53 -25.85 -13.90
N ASP A 314 17.25 -26.17 -13.73
CA ASP A 314 16.70 -27.45 -14.19
C ASP A 314 16.30 -27.43 -15.67
N TYR A 315 15.81 -26.30 -16.19
CA TYR A 315 15.22 -26.19 -17.53
C TYR A 315 15.88 -25.13 -18.44
N GLY A 316 16.65 -24.19 -17.89
CA GLY A 316 17.24 -23.08 -18.60
C GLY A 316 16.35 -21.82 -18.61
N ALA A 317 16.97 -20.65 -18.81
CA ALA A 317 16.30 -19.35 -18.79
C ALA A 317 15.23 -19.20 -19.90
N ASP A 318 15.46 -19.79 -21.07
CA ASP A 318 14.53 -19.69 -22.19
C ASP A 318 13.21 -20.43 -21.91
N MET A 319 13.26 -21.49 -21.12
CA MET A 319 12.05 -22.18 -20.68
C MET A 319 11.21 -21.31 -19.73
N LEU A 320 11.84 -20.59 -18.81
CA LEU A 320 11.15 -19.65 -17.94
C LEU A 320 10.50 -18.51 -18.76
N ARG A 321 11.24 -17.94 -19.71
CA ARG A 321 10.71 -16.92 -20.62
C ARG A 321 9.54 -17.42 -21.45
N LEU A 322 9.63 -18.63 -21.99
CA LEU A 322 8.55 -19.24 -22.76
C LEU A 322 7.31 -19.48 -21.92
N TRP A 323 7.48 -19.92 -20.66
CA TRP A 323 6.37 -20.07 -19.73
C TRP A 323 5.66 -18.72 -19.48
N VAL A 324 6.40 -17.66 -19.18
CA VAL A 324 5.81 -16.32 -19.01
C VAL A 324 5.08 -15.85 -20.26
N ALA A 325 5.69 -16.02 -21.44
CA ALA A 325 5.09 -15.60 -22.72
C ALA A 325 3.86 -16.42 -23.10
N SER A 326 3.72 -17.65 -22.60
CA SER A 326 2.57 -18.53 -22.91
C SER A 326 1.39 -18.38 -21.95
N ALA A 327 1.53 -17.57 -20.90
CA ALA A 327 0.52 -17.40 -19.87
C ALA A 327 -0.23 -16.07 -20.03
N ASP A 328 -1.51 -16.05 -19.69
CA ASP A 328 -2.28 -14.82 -19.55
C ASP A 328 -1.94 -14.16 -18.21
N TYR A 329 -1.14 -13.11 -18.25
CA TYR A 329 -0.69 -12.38 -17.08
C TYR A 329 -1.80 -11.67 -16.32
N THR A 330 -2.97 -11.47 -16.91
CA THR A 330 -4.12 -10.84 -16.25
C THR A 330 -4.80 -11.77 -15.24
N GLN A 331 -4.46 -13.06 -15.28
CA GLN A 331 -4.96 -14.12 -14.42
C GLN A 331 -3.82 -14.65 -13.54
N ASP A 332 -4.18 -15.43 -12.51
CA ASP A 332 -3.19 -16.16 -11.72
C ASP A 332 -2.49 -17.23 -12.54
N MET A 333 -1.17 -17.19 -12.56
CA MET A 333 -0.33 -18.10 -13.33
C MET A 333 0.18 -19.22 -12.45
N ARG A 334 -0.11 -20.46 -12.83
CA ARG A 334 0.40 -21.64 -12.13
C ARG A 334 1.79 -22.04 -12.60
N ILE A 335 2.65 -22.37 -11.64
CA ILE A 335 3.97 -22.93 -11.92
C ILE A 335 4.17 -24.24 -11.17
N SER A 336 4.63 -25.28 -11.87
CA SER A 336 5.00 -26.58 -11.28
C SER A 336 6.00 -27.29 -12.19
N LYS A 337 6.67 -28.31 -11.66
CA LYS A 337 7.58 -29.16 -12.45
C LYS A 337 6.87 -29.85 -13.62
N ASP A 338 5.61 -30.23 -13.46
CA ASP A 338 4.83 -30.88 -14.51
C ASP A 338 4.49 -29.89 -15.64
N ILE A 339 4.10 -28.66 -15.31
CA ILE A 339 3.86 -27.60 -16.29
C ILE A 339 5.14 -27.32 -17.08
N MET A 340 6.28 -27.17 -16.40
CA MET A 340 7.58 -26.95 -17.04
C MET A 340 7.98 -28.12 -17.94
N LYS A 341 7.72 -29.36 -17.51
CA LYS A 341 7.96 -30.56 -18.32
C LYS A 341 7.11 -30.62 -19.57
N GLN A 342 5.82 -30.27 -19.48
CA GLN A 342 4.93 -30.19 -20.65
C GLN A 342 5.41 -29.13 -21.66
N LEU A 343 5.75 -27.94 -21.15
CA LEU A 343 6.24 -26.85 -21.99
C LEU A 343 7.58 -27.21 -22.67
N SER A 344 8.43 -27.99 -22.01
CA SER A 344 9.71 -28.42 -22.58
C SER A 344 9.55 -29.25 -23.86
N GLN A 345 8.43 -29.91 -24.04
CA GLN A 345 8.13 -30.64 -25.28
C GLN A 345 8.03 -29.69 -26.48
N ALA A 346 7.33 -28.55 -26.33
CA ALA A 346 7.21 -27.53 -27.37
C ALA A 346 8.58 -26.87 -27.63
N TYR A 347 9.31 -26.51 -26.58
CA TYR A 347 10.64 -25.92 -26.68
C TYR A 347 11.63 -26.83 -27.42
N LEU A 348 11.65 -28.13 -27.12
CA LEU A 348 12.52 -29.08 -27.79
C LEU A 348 12.24 -29.20 -29.28
N LYS A 349 10.96 -29.11 -29.73
CA LYS A 349 10.62 -29.06 -31.14
C LYS A 349 11.23 -27.84 -31.82
N ILE A 350 11.05 -26.64 -31.24
CA ILE A 350 11.63 -25.40 -31.76
C ILE A 350 13.14 -25.49 -31.84
N ARG A 351 13.79 -25.89 -30.73
CA ARG A 351 15.24 -26.02 -30.63
C ARG A 351 15.81 -27.02 -31.64
N ASN A 352 15.17 -28.19 -31.78
CA ASN A 352 15.65 -29.22 -32.71
C ASN A 352 15.48 -28.78 -34.16
N THR A 353 14.39 -28.09 -34.49
CA THR A 353 14.18 -27.49 -35.82
C THR A 353 15.27 -26.45 -36.12
N ALA A 354 15.52 -25.52 -35.21
CA ALA A 354 16.59 -24.55 -35.37
C ALA A 354 17.97 -25.19 -35.52
N ARG A 355 18.25 -26.24 -34.72
CA ARG A 355 19.52 -26.98 -34.82
C ARG A 355 19.65 -27.68 -36.19
N TYR A 356 18.58 -28.27 -36.69
CA TYR A 356 18.54 -28.87 -38.01
C TYR A 356 18.81 -27.83 -39.12
N MET A 357 18.12 -26.67 -39.04
CA MET A 357 18.32 -25.58 -40.01
C MET A 357 19.78 -25.05 -39.96
N LEU A 358 20.31 -24.76 -38.78
CA LEU A 358 21.68 -24.30 -38.62
C LEU A 358 22.70 -25.31 -39.15
N GLY A 359 22.47 -26.62 -38.93
CA GLY A 359 23.34 -27.67 -39.43
C GLY A 359 23.36 -27.79 -40.93
N ASN A 360 22.23 -27.44 -41.61
CA ASN A 360 22.14 -27.44 -43.05
C ASN A 360 22.58 -26.11 -43.70
N LEU A 361 22.72 -25.06 -42.93
CA LEU A 361 23.10 -23.73 -43.43
C LEU A 361 24.52 -23.32 -42.98
N CYS A 362 25.30 -24.26 -42.46
CA CYS A 362 26.65 -23.95 -41.95
C CYS A 362 27.64 -23.39 -42.99
N ASP A 363 27.46 -23.71 -44.26
CA ASP A 363 28.26 -23.28 -45.38
C ASP A 363 27.47 -22.47 -46.45
N PHE A 364 26.26 -22.04 -46.08
CA PHE A 364 25.40 -21.25 -46.95
C PHE A 364 25.82 -19.78 -46.99
N GLU A 365 26.12 -19.29 -48.17
CA GLU A 365 26.43 -17.91 -48.48
C GLU A 365 25.30 -17.26 -49.25
N PRO A 366 24.50 -16.32 -48.68
CA PRO A 366 23.30 -15.77 -49.33
C PRO A 366 23.53 -15.22 -50.73
N ASP A 367 24.65 -14.54 -50.92
CA ASP A 367 25.00 -13.91 -52.20
C ASP A 367 25.37 -14.92 -53.32
N ARG A 368 25.77 -16.16 -52.94
CA ARG A 368 26.18 -17.22 -53.83
C ARG A 368 25.09 -18.27 -54.02
N ASP A 369 24.48 -18.67 -52.93
CA ASP A 369 23.69 -19.90 -52.85
C ASP A 369 22.17 -19.67 -52.86
N LEU A 370 21.73 -18.39 -52.80
CA LEU A 370 20.29 -18.07 -52.85
C LEU A 370 19.74 -18.45 -54.25
N VAL A 371 18.76 -19.34 -54.22
CA VAL A 371 18.05 -19.74 -55.47
C VAL A 371 17.01 -18.67 -55.84
N PRO A 372 17.06 -18.11 -57.05
CA PRO A 372 16.02 -17.18 -57.53
C PRO A 372 14.61 -17.79 -57.49
N ALA A 373 13.60 -16.97 -57.23
CA ALA A 373 12.22 -17.43 -57.02
C ALA A 373 11.65 -18.24 -58.22
N GLU A 374 12.03 -17.89 -59.44
CA GLU A 374 11.67 -18.59 -60.67
C GLU A 374 12.27 -19.99 -60.79
N ASN A 375 13.40 -20.24 -60.14
CA ASN A 375 14.12 -21.50 -60.14
C ASN A 375 13.79 -22.42 -58.97
N LEU A 376 12.93 -21.96 -58.02
CA LEU A 376 12.50 -22.77 -56.89
C LEU A 376 11.61 -23.94 -57.35
N MET A 377 11.79 -25.10 -56.72
CA MET A 377 10.87 -26.23 -56.91
C MET A 377 9.47 -25.90 -56.41
N GLU A 378 8.46 -26.60 -56.87
CA GLU A 378 7.06 -26.38 -56.48
C GLU A 378 6.85 -26.48 -54.96
N LEU A 379 7.50 -27.46 -54.33
CA LEU A 379 7.45 -27.65 -52.87
C LEU A 379 8.03 -26.47 -52.12
N ASP A 380 9.14 -25.91 -52.59
CA ASP A 380 9.80 -24.76 -51.97
C ASP A 380 8.96 -23.50 -52.09
N ARG A 381 8.32 -23.28 -53.24
CA ARG A 381 7.37 -22.18 -53.45
C ARG A 381 6.17 -22.28 -52.55
N TYR A 382 5.63 -23.51 -52.38
CA TYR A 382 4.52 -23.75 -51.46
C TYR A 382 4.93 -23.51 -50.00
N ALA A 383 6.10 -23.97 -49.60
CA ALA A 383 6.64 -23.71 -48.25
C ALA A 383 6.82 -22.23 -47.98
N LEU A 384 7.41 -21.47 -48.91
CA LEU A 384 7.56 -20.01 -48.81
C LEU A 384 6.21 -19.28 -48.74
N HIS A 385 5.23 -19.70 -49.54
CA HIS A 385 3.89 -19.13 -49.48
C HIS A 385 3.25 -19.36 -48.14
N THR A 386 3.26 -20.60 -47.61
CA THR A 386 2.72 -20.94 -46.31
C THR A 386 3.42 -20.18 -45.15
N PHE A 387 4.75 -20.06 -45.23
CA PHE A 387 5.51 -19.27 -44.25
C PHE A 387 5.13 -17.79 -44.31
N ASN A 388 4.98 -17.20 -45.50
CA ASN A 388 4.59 -15.80 -45.64
C ASN A 388 3.18 -15.51 -45.10
N GLU A 389 2.21 -16.41 -45.32
CA GLU A 389 0.89 -16.28 -44.74
C GLU A 389 0.90 -16.38 -43.22
N LEU A 390 1.66 -17.35 -42.66
CA LEU A 390 1.85 -17.47 -41.21
C LEU A 390 2.53 -16.24 -40.63
N ALA A 391 3.56 -15.70 -41.27
CA ALA A 391 4.25 -14.50 -40.85
C ALA A 391 3.36 -13.25 -40.83
N LYS A 392 2.45 -13.12 -41.83
CA LYS A 392 1.45 -12.05 -41.84
C LYS A 392 0.49 -12.17 -40.66
N THR A 393 -0.03 -13.37 -40.40
CA THR A 393 -0.93 -13.65 -39.27
C THR A 393 -0.27 -13.32 -37.97
N ALA A 394 0.94 -13.84 -37.70
CA ALA A 394 1.69 -13.58 -36.47
C ALA A 394 1.94 -12.08 -36.26
N ARG A 395 2.31 -11.33 -37.33
CA ARG A 395 2.51 -9.88 -37.23
C ARG A 395 1.23 -9.09 -36.99
N SER A 396 0.08 -9.56 -37.54
CA SER A 396 -1.20 -8.89 -37.29
C SER A 396 -1.66 -9.04 -35.84
N GLU A 397 -1.32 -10.15 -35.20
CA GLU A 397 -1.64 -10.40 -33.79
C GLU A 397 -0.77 -9.58 -32.81
N GLU A 398 0.45 -9.21 -33.20
CA GLU A 398 1.33 -8.32 -32.39
C GLU A 398 0.68 -6.94 -32.12
N HIS A 399 -0.29 -6.53 -32.91
CA HIS A 399 -0.95 -5.23 -32.77
C HIS A 399 -2.34 -5.31 -32.12
N THR A 400 -2.83 -6.51 -31.79
CA THR A 400 -4.18 -6.74 -31.26
C THR A 400 -4.19 -7.26 -29.82
N SER A 401 -3.05 -7.59 -29.24
CA SER A 401 -2.89 -8.08 -27.86
C SER A 401 -2.45 -6.99 -26.89
#